data_ea1356364c017c0ea8911bfc8ee0a6ba
#
_entry.id   ea1356364c017c0ea8911bfc8ee0a6ba
#
_cell.length_a   1.000
_cell.length_b   1.000
_cell.length_c   1.000
_cell.angle_alpha   90.00
_cell.angle_beta   90.00
_cell.angle_gamma   90.00
#
_symmetry.space_group_name_H-M   'P 1'
#
loop_
_entity.id
_entity.type
_entity.pdbx_description
1 polymer ?
#
loop_
_entity_poly.entity_id
_entity_poly.type
_entity_poly.pdbx_seq_one_letter_code
_entity_poly.pdbx_strand_id
1 'polypeptide(L)'
;METLANIHPGEILSEEFLKPMNISAYKLSKDIGIPQTRTSAILKGVRAITADTALRLSLYFGTSAKFWLGLQDDFDLEEVFKNKQVELSKIKKKEDYAA
;
A
#
# COMPACT_ATOMS: atom_id res chain seq x y z
N MET A 1 18.47 -15.80 10.67
CA MET A 1 17.05 -15.86 10.43
C MET A 1 16.67 -14.94 9.29
N GLU A 2 15.95 -15.46 8.35
CA GLU A 2 15.55 -14.64 7.20
C GLU A 2 14.43 -13.67 7.57
N THR A 3 14.56 -12.47 7.03
CA THR A 3 13.52 -11.47 7.15
C THR A 3 12.62 -11.56 5.94
N LEU A 4 11.32 -11.64 6.15
CA LEU A 4 10.40 -11.63 5.03
C LEU A 4 10.46 -10.29 4.32
N ALA A 5 10.35 -10.33 3.00
CA ALA A 5 10.29 -9.11 2.22
C ALA A 5 9.01 -8.35 2.56
N ASN A 6 9.13 -7.03 2.65
CA ASN A 6 7.98 -6.19 2.87
C ASN A 6 7.19 -6.08 1.57
N ILE A 7 5.92 -6.41 1.61
CA ILE A 7 5.11 -6.50 0.40
C ILE A 7 4.36 -5.20 0.15
N HIS A 8 4.62 -4.58 -1.00
CA HIS A 8 3.93 -3.36 -1.40
C HIS A 8 2.49 -3.69 -1.81
N PRO A 9 1.52 -2.81 -1.50
CA PRO A 9 0.12 -3.03 -1.89
C PRO A 9 -0.09 -3.29 -3.38
N GLY A 10 0.79 -2.75 -4.23
CA GLY A 10 0.72 -2.99 -5.67
C GLY A 10 0.88 -4.45 -6.03
N GLU A 11 1.67 -5.20 -5.25
CA GLU A 11 1.83 -6.63 -5.48
C GLU A 11 0.56 -7.38 -5.12
N ILE A 12 -0.11 -6.97 -4.03
CA ILE A 12 -1.40 -7.56 -3.65
C ILE A 12 -2.43 -7.27 -4.73
N LEU A 13 -2.46 -6.03 -5.23
CA LEU A 13 -3.37 -5.68 -6.32
C LEU A 13 -3.13 -6.56 -7.54
N SER A 14 -1.88 -6.76 -7.91
CA SER A 14 -1.52 -7.58 -9.07
C SER A 14 -1.87 -9.05 -8.85
N GLU A 15 -1.38 -9.65 -7.76
CA GLU A 15 -1.44 -11.08 -7.56
C GLU A 15 -2.80 -11.59 -7.10
N GLU A 16 -3.50 -10.79 -6.27
CA GLU A 16 -4.76 -11.25 -5.67
C GLU A 16 -5.99 -10.77 -6.41
N PHE A 17 -5.86 -9.76 -7.27
CA PHE A 17 -7.01 -9.16 -7.95
C PHE A 17 -6.88 -9.18 -9.46
N LEU A 18 -5.83 -8.54 -10.01
CA LEU A 18 -5.74 -8.40 -11.46
C LEU A 18 -5.50 -9.73 -12.17
N LYS A 19 -4.54 -10.50 -11.70
CA LYS A 19 -4.23 -11.79 -12.35
C LYS A 19 -5.38 -12.78 -12.25
N PRO A 20 -5.94 -13.03 -11.05
CA PRO A 20 -7.06 -13.98 -10.94
C PRO A 20 -8.29 -13.56 -11.75
N MET A 21 -8.53 -12.26 -11.87
CA MET A 21 -9.68 -11.74 -12.62
C MET A 21 -9.38 -11.47 -14.08
N ASN A 22 -8.14 -11.72 -14.50
CA ASN A 22 -7.69 -11.48 -15.87
C ASN A 22 -7.94 -10.04 -16.32
N ILE A 23 -7.60 -9.09 -15.45
CA ILE A 23 -7.75 -7.66 -15.71
C ILE A 23 -6.37 -7.05 -15.95
N SER A 24 -6.19 -6.38 -17.08
CA SER A 24 -4.93 -5.70 -17.37
C SER A 24 -4.84 -4.38 -16.62
N ALA A 25 -3.62 -3.86 -16.50
CA ALA A 25 -3.40 -2.53 -15.91
C ALA A 25 -4.14 -1.46 -16.70
N TYR A 26 -4.16 -1.59 -18.02
CA TYR A 26 -4.87 -0.64 -18.89
C TYR A 26 -6.37 -0.65 -18.59
N LYS A 27 -6.95 -1.86 -18.51
CA LYS A 27 -8.38 -1.97 -18.23
C LYS A 27 -8.73 -1.41 -16.86
N LEU A 28 -7.93 -1.74 -15.85
CA LEU A 28 -8.15 -1.18 -14.52
C LEU A 28 -8.14 0.33 -14.55
N SER A 29 -7.11 0.91 -15.17
CA SER A 29 -6.96 2.36 -15.24
C SER A 29 -8.18 3.00 -15.89
N LYS A 30 -8.62 2.42 -16.99
CA LYS A 30 -9.78 2.91 -17.72
C LYS A 30 -11.05 2.81 -16.89
N ASP A 31 -11.24 1.67 -16.23
CA ASP A 31 -12.48 1.40 -15.49
C ASP A 31 -12.59 2.25 -14.22
N ILE A 32 -11.49 2.56 -13.56
CA ILE A 32 -11.55 3.37 -12.33
C ILE A 32 -11.16 4.84 -12.57
N GLY A 33 -10.85 5.19 -13.81
CA GLY A 33 -10.65 6.58 -14.20
C GLY A 33 -9.37 7.23 -13.71
N ILE A 34 -8.25 6.48 -13.70
CA ILE A 34 -6.95 7.05 -13.35
C ILE A 34 -5.96 6.88 -14.51
N PRO A 35 -4.92 7.71 -14.58
CA PRO A 35 -3.92 7.55 -15.62
C PRO A 35 -3.22 6.20 -15.53
N GLN A 36 -2.89 5.61 -16.69
CA GLN A 36 -2.18 4.34 -16.70
C GLN A 36 -0.82 4.44 -16.04
N THR A 37 -0.18 5.62 -16.11
CA THR A 37 1.09 5.85 -15.43
C THR A 37 0.96 5.68 -13.91
N ARG A 38 -0.18 6.10 -13.33
CA ARG A 38 -0.42 5.90 -11.90
C ARG A 38 -0.55 4.42 -11.58
N THR A 39 -1.36 3.71 -12.34
CA THR A 39 -1.54 2.26 -12.13
C THR A 39 -0.20 1.54 -12.26
N SER A 40 0.56 1.83 -13.31
CA SER A 40 1.86 1.18 -13.51
C SER A 40 2.82 1.45 -12.36
N ALA A 41 2.85 2.68 -11.85
CA ALA A 41 3.73 3.04 -10.75
C ALA A 41 3.34 2.32 -9.45
N ILE A 42 2.03 2.17 -9.20
CA ILE A 42 1.55 1.42 -8.04
C ILE A 42 1.95 -0.06 -8.16
N LEU A 43 1.72 -0.65 -9.33
CA LEU A 43 2.04 -2.06 -9.54
C LEU A 43 3.54 -2.34 -9.43
N LYS A 44 4.37 -1.37 -9.77
CA LYS A 44 5.83 -1.48 -9.63
C LYS A 44 6.33 -1.21 -8.20
N GLY A 45 5.43 -0.79 -7.32
CA GLY A 45 5.79 -0.50 -5.95
C GLY A 45 6.49 0.83 -5.73
N VAL A 46 6.44 1.74 -6.70
CA VAL A 46 7.10 3.05 -6.60
C VAL A 46 6.13 4.18 -6.30
N ARG A 47 4.86 3.88 -6.18
CA ARG A 47 3.85 4.87 -5.83
C ARG A 47 2.88 4.29 -4.81
N ALA A 48 2.53 5.09 -3.81
CA ALA A 48 1.61 4.67 -2.76
C ALA A 48 0.16 4.70 -3.24
N ILE A 49 -0.66 3.87 -2.60
CA ILE A 49 -2.11 3.93 -2.76
C ILE A 49 -2.62 5.03 -1.83
N THR A 50 -3.13 6.10 -2.42
CA THR A 50 -3.70 7.22 -1.68
C THR A 50 -5.18 6.98 -1.40
N ALA A 51 -5.80 7.88 -0.63
CA ALA A 51 -7.22 7.78 -0.33
C ALA A 51 -8.07 7.77 -1.60
N ASP A 52 -7.72 8.60 -2.59
CA ASP A 52 -8.44 8.63 -3.86
C ASP A 52 -8.39 7.27 -4.57
N THR A 53 -7.20 6.71 -4.69
CA THR A 53 -7.03 5.41 -5.34
C THR A 53 -7.72 4.31 -4.55
N ALA A 54 -7.60 4.34 -3.21
CA ALA A 54 -8.23 3.34 -2.35
C ALA A 54 -9.75 3.33 -2.52
N LEU A 55 -10.36 4.50 -2.59
CA LEU A 55 -11.81 4.59 -2.80
C LEU A 55 -12.21 4.04 -4.16
N ARG A 56 -11.46 4.36 -5.21
CA ARG A 56 -11.75 3.87 -6.55
C ARG A 56 -11.62 2.35 -6.63
N LEU A 57 -10.57 1.80 -6.03
CA LEU A 57 -10.37 0.35 -5.98
C LEU A 57 -11.47 -0.34 -5.18
N SER A 58 -11.89 0.26 -4.07
CA SER A 58 -12.93 -0.32 -3.23
C SER A 58 -14.26 -0.42 -3.98
N LEU A 59 -14.60 0.61 -4.72
CA LEU A 59 -15.83 0.61 -5.50
C LEU A 59 -15.78 -0.40 -6.64
N TYR A 60 -14.61 -0.56 -7.23
CA TYR A 60 -14.45 -1.48 -8.36
C TYR A 60 -14.46 -2.94 -7.93
N PHE A 61 -13.73 -3.27 -6.87
CA PHE A 61 -13.57 -4.65 -6.43
C PHE A 61 -14.51 -5.08 -5.30
N GLY A 62 -15.27 -4.15 -4.74
CA GLY A 62 -16.16 -4.48 -3.62
C GLY A 62 -15.47 -4.66 -2.29
N THR A 63 -14.25 -4.14 -2.16
CA THR A 63 -13.51 -4.13 -0.89
C THR A 63 -13.77 -2.81 -0.17
N SER A 64 -13.26 -2.68 1.05
CA SER A 64 -13.30 -1.38 1.72
C SER A 64 -12.10 -0.54 1.31
N ALA A 65 -12.24 0.79 1.38
CA ALA A 65 -11.10 1.67 1.15
C ALA A 65 -10.03 1.45 2.21
N LYS A 66 -10.44 1.16 3.45
CA LYS A 66 -9.51 0.92 4.54
C LYS A 66 -8.68 -0.35 4.34
N PHE A 67 -9.18 -1.31 3.61
CA PHE A 67 -8.41 -2.49 3.25
C PHE A 67 -7.14 -2.06 2.48
N TRP A 68 -7.31 -1.23 1.46
CA TRP A 68 -6.19 -0.77 0.64
C TRP A 68 -5.24 0.16 1.41
N LEU A 69 -5.82 1.07 2.21
CA LEU A 69 -5.01 1.98 3.01
C LEU A 69 -4.28 1.25 4.13
N GLY A 70 -4.90 0.20 4.69
CA GLY A 70 -4.24 -0.63 5.70
C GLY A 70 -3.02 -1.34 5.14
N LEU A 71 -3.12 -1.87 3.92
CA LEU A 71 -1.98 -2.49 3.26
C LEU A 71 -0.85 -1.49 3.06
N GLN A 72 -1.20 -0.26 2.64
CA GLN A 72 -0.21 0.79 2.43
C GLN A 72 0.43 1.22 3.75
N ASP A 73 -0.38 1.39 4.79
CA ASP A 73 0.13 1.78 6.10
C ASP A 73 1.10 0.74 6.66
N ASP A 74 0.74 -0.54 6.55
CA ASP A 74 1.62 -1.61 7.03
C ASP A 74 2.94 -1.61 6.29
N PHE A 75 2.90 -1.41 4.97
CA PHE A 75 4.11 -1.33 4.17
C PHE A 75 4.97 -0.14 4.59
N ASP A 76 4.35 1.03 4.71
CA ASP A 76 5.07 2.27 5.03
C ASP A 76 5.71 2.20 6.41
N LEU A 77 4.97 1.69 7.40
CA LEU A 77 5.48 1.57 8.75
C LEU A 77 6.69 0.64 8.80
N GLU A 78 6.62 -0.48 8.08
CA GLU A 78 7.72 -1.44 8.02
C GLU A 78 8.95 -0.84 7.37
N GLU A 79 8.76 -0.09 6.28
CA GLU A 79 9.89 0.55 5.58
C GLU A 79 10.57 1.58 6.45
N VAL A 80 9.81 2.43 7.11
CA VAL A 80 10.38 3.46 7.99
C VAL A 80 11.08 2.79 9.18
N PHE A 81 10.46 1.79 9.77
CA PHE A 81 11.04 1.10 10.91
C PHE A 81 12.40 0.49 10.55
N LYS A 82 12.46 -0.19 9.41
CA LYS A 82 13.71 -0.82 8.97
C LYS A 82 14.80 0.20 8.66
N ASN A 83 14.42 1.31 8.02
CA ASN A 83 15.38 2.28 7.52
C ASN A 83 15.83 3.29 8.58
N LYS A 84 15.05 3.47 9.63
CA LYS A 84 15.32 4.49 10.65
C LYS A 84 15.43 3.94 12.06
N GLN A 85 15.82 2.69 12.20
CA GLN A 85 15.92 2.03 13.52
C GLN A 85 16.78 2.82 14.51
N VAL A 86 17.94 3.28 14.06
CA VAL A 86 18.85 4.01 14.94
C VAL A 86 18.23 5.32 15.42
N GLU A 87 17.65 6.08 14.49
CA GLU A 87 17.00 7.33 14.86
C GLU A 87 15.83 7.10 15.80
N LEU A 88 15.00 6.13 15.49
CA LEU A 88 13.80 5.85 16.28
C LEU A 88 14.15 5.36 17.68
N SER A 89 15.24 4.61 17.81
CA SER A 89 15.67 4.09 19.10
C SER A 89 16.07 5.18 20.08
N LYS A 90 16.35 6.38 19.58
CA LYS A 90 16.73 7.52 20.41
C LYS A 90 15.54 8.23 21.03
N ILE A 91 14.34 7.92 20.58
CA ILE A 91 13.13 8.52 21.11
C ILE A 91 12.80 7.86 22.43
N LYS A 92 12.75 8.65 23.48
CA LYS A 92 12.44 8.16 24.82
C LYS A 92 11.01 8.46 25.18
N LYS A 93 10.35 7.48 25.77
CA LYS A 93 8.98 7.68 26.24
C LYS A 93 8.99 8.76 27.31
N LYS A 94 8.02 9.65 27.27
CA LYS A 94 7.88 10.69 28.28
C LYS A 94 7.47 10.05 29.59
N GLU A 95 8.29 10.27 30.64
CA GLU A 95 8.10 9.57 31.92
C GLU A 95 6.87 10.03 32.68
N ASP A 96 6.58 11.32 32.61
CA ASP A 96 5.43 11.89 33.31
C ASP A 96 4.17 11.82 32.46
N TYR A 97 4.16 10.95 31.46
CA TYR A 97 2.99 10.78 30.61
C TYR A 97 1.83 10.26 31.44
N ALA A 98 0.79 11.05 31.57
CA ALA A 98 -0.39 10.67 32.32
C ALA A 98 -1.24 9.70 31.51
N ALA A 99 -1.54 8.61 32.11
CA ALA A 99 -2.41 7.63 31.49
C ALA A 99 -3.86 8.06 31.60
#